data_fee47772f3c90c9a563ceddbdcb09343
#
_entry.id   fee47772f3c90c9a563ceddbdcb09343
#
_cell.length_a   1.000
_cell.length_b   1.000
_cell.length_c   1.000
_cell.angle_alpha   90.00
_cell.angle_beta   90.00
_cell.angle_gamma   90.00
#
_symmetry.space_group_name_H-M   'P 1'
#
loop_
_entity.id
_entity.type
_entity.pdbx_description
1 polymer ?
#
loop_
_entity_poly.entity_id
_entity_poly.type
_entity_poly.pdbx_seq_one_letter_code
_entity_poly.pdbx_strand_id
1 'polypeptide(L)'
;MKRTIPLLFCCLVCLCTAAQSQHYFSMKDTTKSYVRLLFAGDAMQHSTQYKWAWVERTKSYNYEPNFRYIRPYLADADINIVNLETTLSGKPYGGYPRFRTPDAYFYALVDAGFQVFSLANNH
;
A
#
# COMPACT_ATOMS: atom_id res chain seq x y z
N MET A 1 -48.95 23.05 26.19
CA MET A 1 -48.75 22.63 24.78
C MET A 1 -47.26 22.40 24.55
N LYS A 2 -46.81 21.15 24.55
CA LYS A 2 -45.40 20.78 24.29
C LYS A 2 -45.26 20.50 22.80
N ARG A 3 -44.40 21.29 22.12
CA ARG A 3 -44.09 21.10 20.71
C ARG A 3 -43.07 19.96 20.59
N THR A 4 -43.52 18.84 20.11
CA THR A 4 -42.65 17.76 19.59
C THR A 4 -42.25 18.11 18.15
N ILE A 5 -41.02 18.60 17.95
CA ILE A 5 -40.44 18.79 16.63
C ILE A 5 -39.73 17.48 16.25
N PRO A 6 -39.89 16.99 15.01
CA PRO A 6 -39.75 15.58 14.71
C PRO A 6 -38.30 15.18 14.55
N LEU A 7 -37.97 14.06 15.17
CA LEU A 7 -36.74 13.29 15.00
C LEU A 7 -36.58 12.74 13.55
N LEU A 8 -37.56 12.98 12.67
CA LEU A 8 -37.62 12.43 11.32
C LEU A 8 -36.69 13.15 10.34
N PHE A 9 -36.24 14.36 10.62
CA PHE A 9 -35.42 15.13 9.70
C PHE A 9 -33.92 14.77 9.78
N CYS A 10 -33.49 14.20 10.89
CA CYS A 10 -32.10 13.80 11.08
C CYS A 10 -31.73 12.49 10.36
N CYS A 11 -32.71 11.58 10.17
CA CYS A 11 -32.48 10.32 9.45
C CYS A 11 -32.36 10.46 7.92
N LEU A 12 -32.99 11.50 7.34
CA LEU A 12 -32.96 11.68 5.89
C LEU A 12 -31.62 12.24 5.40
N VAL A 13 -30.91 12.98 6.23
CA VAL A 13 -29.59 13.55 5.87
C VAL A 13 -28.48 12.50 5.97
N CYS A 14 -28.61 11.52 6.86
CA CYS A 14 -27.64 10.42 6.98
C CYS A 14 -27.71 9.40 5.81
N LEU A 15 -28.83 9.30 5.11
CA LEU A 15 -28.99 8.37 3.98
C LEU A 15 -28.41 8.91 2.66
N CYS A 16 -28.17 10.23 2.56
CA CYS A 16 -27.61 10.83 1.34
C CYS A 16 -26.06 10.77 1.27
N THR A 17 -25.36 10.45 2.38
CA THR A 17 -23.89 10.38 2.37
C THR A 17 -23.32 8.99 2.07
N ALA A 18 -24.18 7.96 2.03
CA ALA A 18 -23.75 6.59 1.73
C ALA A 18 -23.78 6.23 0.23
N ALA A 19 -24.26 7.14 -0.64
CA ALA A 19 -24.43 6.88 -2.07
C ALA A 19 -23.35 7.47 -2.97
N GLN A 20 -22.24 7.94 -2.41
CA GLN A 20 -21.10 8.48 -3.19
C GLN A 20 -19.89 7.53 -3.20
N SER A 21 -20.13 6.24 -3.16
CA SER A 21 -19.09 5.26 -3.43
C SER A 21 -19.23 4.73 -4.86
N GLN A 22 -18.34 5.21 -5.72
CA GLN A 22 -17.78 4.41 -6.81
C GLN A 22 -18.68 4.06 -7.98
N HIS A 23 -18.98 5.02 -8.84
CA HIS A 23 -19.09 4.72 -10.27
C HIS A 23 -17.76 5.06 -10.96
N TYR A 24 -16.70 4.38 -10.60
CA TYR A 24 -15.51 4.30 -11.42
C TYR A 24 -15.66 3.11 -12.37
N PHE A 25 -15.91 3.43 -13.64
CA PHE A 25 -15.77 2.57 -14.81
C PHE A 25 -16.50 1.21 -14.79
N SER A 26 -17.79 1.21 -15.01
CA SER A 26 -18.43 0.07 -15.67
C SER A 26 -18.59 0.38 -17.17
N MET A 27 -17.51 0.43 -17.91
CA MET A 27 -17.58 0.29 -19.37
C MET A 27 -17.38 -1.19 -19.69
N LYS A 28 -18.47 -1.95 -19.67
CA LYS A 28 -18.49 -3.32 -20.15
C LYS A 28 -18.58 -3.32 -21.67
N ASP A 29 -17.52 -2.79 -22.31
CA ASP A 29 -17.31 -3.01 -23.74
C ASP A 29 -16.68 -4.40 -23.87
N THR A 30 -17.47 -5.39 -24.24
CA THR A 30 -17.03 -6.79 -24.39
C THR A 30 -16.08 -7.01 -25.56
N THR A 31 -15.80 -5.96 -26.35
CA THR A 31 -14.86 -6.00 -27.47
C THR A 31 -13.45 -5.55 -27.07
N LYS A 32 -13.26 -5.02 -25.86
CA LYS A 32 -11.97 -4.52 -25.36
C LYS A 32 -11.51 -5.30 -24.15
N SER A 33 -10.23 -5.60 -24.12
CA SER A 33 -9.55 -6.08 -22.92
C SER A 33 -8.88 -4.91 -22.19
N TYR A 34 -9.02 -4.88 -20.88
CA TYR A 34 -8.43 -3.85 -20.04
C TYR A 34 -7.42 -4.49 -19.09
N VAL A 35 -6.30 -3.81 -18.86
CA VAL A 35 -5.32 -4.16 -17.84
C VAL A 35 -5.18 -2.98 -16.91
N ARG A 36 -5.31 -3.21 -15.61
CA ARG A 36 -5.16 -2.21 -14.58
C ARG A 36 -3.74 -2.25 -14.05
N LEU A 37 -2.99 -1.19 -14.31
CA LEU A 37 -1.62 -1.02 -13.82
C LEU A 37 -1.64 -0.08 -12.63
N LEU A 38 -0.97 -0.47 -11.54
CA LEU A 38 -0.72 0.40 -10.40
C LEU A 38 0.77 0.71 -10.35
N PHE A 39 1.10 1.99 -10.29
CA PHE A 39 2.45 2.49 -10.11
C PHE A 39 2.59 3.08 -8.72
N ALA A 40 3.53 2.59 -7.94
CA ALA A 40 3.96 3.22 -6.71
C ALA A 40 5.27 3.98 -6.93
N GLY A 41 5.57 4.91 -6.03
CA GLY A 41 6.85 5.62 -6.01
C GLY A 41 7.98 4.76 -5.48
N ASP A 42 8.87 5.36 -4.68
CA ASP A 42 10.09 4.72 -4.21
C ASP A 42 9.82 3.80 -3.02
N ALA A 43 10.16 2.54 -3.16
CA ALA A 43 10.30 1.61 -2.06
C ALA A 43 11.71 1.76 -1.48
N MET A 44 11.82 2.68 -0.53
CA MET A 44 13.08 3.04 0.14
C MET A 44 12.98 2.72 1.62
N GLN A 45 14.12 2.37 2.24
CA GLN A 45 14.16 2.09 3.67
C GLN A 45 15.26 2.90 4.38
N HIS A 46 14.85 3.67 5.38
CA HIS A 46 15.80 4.37 6.28
C HIS A 46 16.10 3.54 7.55
N SER A 47 17.18 3.94 8.26
CA SER A 47 17.68 3.19 9.43
C SER A 47 16.63 2.91 10.49
N THR A 48 15.73 3.85 10.74
CA THR A 48 14.66 3.71 11.73
C THR A 48 13.68 2.60 11.33
N GLN A 49 13.37 2.49 10.05
CA GLN A 49 12.40 1.53 9.54
C GLN A 49 12.86 0.08 9.74
N TYR A 50 14.12 -0.27 9.40
CA TYR A 50 14.59 -1.64 9.62
C TYR A 50 14.77 -1.98 11.11
N LYS A 51 15.13 -0.98 11.95
CA LYS A 51 15.17 -1.18 13.40
C LYS A 51 13.81 -1.50 13.99
N TRP A 52 12.75 -0.82 13.53
CA TRP A 52 11.38 -1.07 13.95
C TRP A 52 10.84 -2.40 13.44
N ALA A 53 11.29 -2.85 12.26
CA ALA A 53 10.91 -4.14 11.70
C ALA A 53 11.57 -5.33 12.41
N TRP A 54 12.63 -5.10 13.21
CA TRP A 54 13.31 -6.17 13.93
C TRP A 54 12.44 -6.75 15.05
N VAL A 55 12.28 -8.07 15.04
CA VAL A 55 11.53 -8.81 16.05
C VAL A 55 12.51 -9.64 16.90
N GLU A 56 12.77 -9.18 18.11
CA GLU A 56 13.77 -9.78 19.00
C GLU A 56 13.47 -11.26 19.31
N ARG A 57 12.19 -11.60 19.49
CA ARG A 57 11.74 -12.96 19.82
C ARG A 57 12.08 -13.98 18.73
N THR A 58 11.98 -13.59 17.47
CA THR A 58 12.21 -14.47 16.31
C THR A 58 13.57 -14.25 15.66
N LYS A 59 14.34 -13.23 16.12
CA LYS A 59 15.61 -12.81 15.52
C LYS A 59 15.50 -12.55 14.01
N SER A 60 14.38 -11.99 13.57
CA SER A 60 14.07 -11.75 12.16
C SER A 60 13.38 -10.40 11.96
N TYR A 61 13.26 -9.99 10.70
CA TYR A 61 12.56 -8.77 10.33
C TYR A 61 11.11 -9.07 9.92
N ASN A 62 10.18 -8.28 10.41
CA ASN A 62 8.77 -8.31 10.02
C ASN A 62 8.36 -6.94 9.48
N TYR A 63 8.14 -6.85 8.17
CA TYR A 63 7.67 -5.64 7.48
C TYR A 63 6.19 -5.67 7.14
N GLU A 64 5.47 -6.76 7.46
CA GLU A 64 4.05 -6.90 7.15
C GLU A 64 3.20 -5.70 7.60
N PRO A 65 3.39 -5.14 8.82
CA PRO A 65 2.61 -3.99 9.26
C PRO A 65 2.78 -2.74 8.38
N ASN A 66 3.91 -2.60 7.69
CA ASN A 66 4.19 -1.44 6.84
C ASN A 66 3.29 -1.40 5.60
N PHE A 67 2.85 -2.56 5.12
CA PHE A 67 2.14 -2.71 3.86
C PHE A 67 0.65 -3.00 4.01
N ARG A 68 0.15 -3.24 5.22
CA ARG A 68 -1.24 -3.68 5.45
C ARG A 68 -2.30 -2.74 4.85
N TYR A 69 -2.05 -1.45 4.83
CA TYR A 69 -3.01 -0.47 4.31
C TYR A 69 -2.96 -0.31 2.79
N ILE A 70 -1.84 -0.66 2.16
CA ILE A 70 -1.71 -0.59 0.70
C ILE A 70 -2.18 -1.89 0.01
N ARG A 71 -2.15 -3.03 0.72
CA ARG A 71 -2.55 -4.33 0.17
C ARG A 71 -3.89 -4.35 -0.57
N PRO A 72 -4.97 -3.72 -0.07
CA PRO A 72 -6.24 -3.70 -0.79
C PRO A 72 -6.15 -3.02 -2.16
N TYR A 73 -5.33 -1.98 -2.28
CA TYR A 73 -5.12 -1.28 -3.57
C TYR A 73 -4.30 -2.12 -4.53
N LEU A 74 -3.28 -2.82 -4.02
CA LEU A 74 -2.46 -3.73 -4.83
C LEU A 74 -3.27 -4.93 -5.33
N ALA A 75 -4.19 -5.44 -4.50
CA ALA A 75 -5.07 -6.55 -4.88
C ALA A 75 -6.11 -6.18 -5.94
N ASP A 76 -6.41 -4.89 -6.13
CA ASP A 76 -7.38 -4.41 -7.12
C ASP A 76 -6.76 -4.17 -8.51
N ALA A 77 -5.45 -4.24 -8.65
CA ALA A 77 -4.75 -4.07 -9.92
C ALA A 77 -4.22 -5.41 -10.47
N ASP A 78 -4.09 -5.48 -11.79
CA ASP A 78 -3.57 -6.67 -12.47
C ASP A 78 -2.05 -6.75 -12.38
N ILE A 79 -1.37 -5.59 -12.43
CA ILE A 79 0.10 -5.48 -12.34
C ILE A 79 0.45 -4.30 -11.45
N ASN A 80 1.26 -4.55 -10.42
CA ASN A 80 1.76 -3.56 -9.48
C ASN A 80 3.26 -3.34 -9.68
N ILE A 81 3.63 -2.09 -9.89
CA ILE A 81 4.98 -1.66 -10.26
C ILE A 81 5.50 -0.71 -9.19
N VAL A 82 6.74 -0.90 -8.75
CA VAL A 82 7.39 -0.03 -7.75
C VAL A 82 8.84 0.24 -8.12
N ASN A 83 9.35 1.41 -7.82
CA ASN A 83 10.78 1.70 -7.88
C ASN A 83 11.45 1.16 -6.60
N LEU A 84 12.28 0.13 -6.71
CA LEU A 84 13.06 -0.39 -5.59
C LEU A 84 14.33 0.46 -5.41
N GLU A 85 14.23 1.51 -4.61
CA GLU A 85 15.29 2.48 -4.42
C GLU A 85 16.07 2.20 -3.13
N THR A 86 16.63 1.01 -3.06
CA THR A 86 17.47 0.58 -1.95
C THR A 86 18.38 -0.56 -2.38
N THR A 87 19.56 -0.65 -1.78
CA THR A 87 20.49 -1.75 -2.02
C THR A 87 20.16 -2.93 -1.11
N LEU A 88 19.76 -4.05 -1.70
CA LEU A 88 19.65 -5.31 -0.97
C LEU A 88 21.07 -5.85 -0.72
N SER A 89 21.46 -5.96 0.53
CA SER A 89 22.82 -6.37 0.87
C SER A 89 22.89 -7.00 2.25
N GLY A 90 23.97 -7.72 2.51
CA GLY A 90 24.29 -8.21 3.86
C GLY A 90 24.61 -7.09 4.86
N LYS A 91 24.68 -7.48 6.12
CA LYS A 91 25.07 -6.57 7.23
C LYS A 91 26.42 -5.87 6.98
N PRO A 92 26.63 -4.69 7.54
CA PRO A 92 25.73 -3.92 8.38
C PRO A 92 24.66 -3.20 7.55
N TYR A 93 23.40 -3.22 8.03
CA TYR A 93 22.31 -2.46 7.42
C TYR A 93 22.39 -0.98 7.80
N GLY A 94 21.81 -0.11 6.94
CA GLY A 94 21.86 1.33 7.15
C GLY A 94 20.90 2.09 6.25
N GLY A 95 20.59 3.33 6.65
CA GLY A 95 19.88 4.28 5.83
C GLY A 95 20.82 5.11 4.97
N TYR A 96 20.45 6.39 4.77
CA TYR A 96 21.25 7.33 4.00
C TYR A 96 22.74 7.33 4.42
N PRO A 97 23.68 7.43 3.47
CA PRO A 97 23.48 7.54 2.02
C PRO A 97 23.46 6.21 1.27
N ARG A 98 23.71 5.08 1.94
CA ARG A 98 23.94 3.78 1.29
C ARG A 98 22.68 2.92 1.15
N PHE A 99 21.63 3.20 1.93
CA PHE A 99 20.37 2.46 1.96
C PHE A 99 20.52 0.93 1.90
N ARG A 100 21.38 0.37 2.76
CA ARG A 100 21.63 -1.07 2.84
C ARG A 100 20.49 -1.75 3.61
N THR A 101 19.70 -2.53 2.92
CA THR A 101 18.42 -3.06 3.38
C THR A 101 18.46 -4.58 3.50
N PRO A 102 17.85 -5.17 4.55
CA PRO A 102 17.67 -6.61 4.62
C PRO A 102 16.80 -7.15 3.48
N ASP A 103 17.13 -8.31 2.95
CA ASP A 103 16.35 -8.99 1.90
C ASP A 103 14.89 -9.21 2.32
N ALA A 104 14.63 -9.33 3.62
CA ALA A 104 13.27 -9.44 4.17
C ALA A 104 12.36 -8.27 3.77
N TYR A 105 12.92 -7.09 3.49
CA TYR A 105 12.14 -5.95 2.98
C TYR A 105 11.62 -6.21 1.56
N PHE A 106 12.46 -6.75 0.69
CA PHE A 106 12.06 -7.11 -0.67
C PHE A 106 10.98 -8.20 -0.67
N TYR A 107 11.17 -9.25 0.13
CA TYR A 107 10.15 -10.30 0.25
C TYR A 107 8.82 -9.77 0.77
N ALA A 108 8.85 -8.81 1.68
CA ALA A 108 7.62 -8.18 2.18
C ALA A 108 6.92 -7.31 1.12
N LEU A 109 7.65 -6.69 0.19
CA LEU A 109 7.07 -5.99 -0.97
C LEU A 109 6.40 -6.99 -1.93
N VAL A 110 7.05 -8.12 -2.20
CA VAL A 110 6.46 -9.21 -3.02
C VAL A 110 5.18 -9.74 -2.37
N ASP A 111 5.24 -10.04 -1.06
CA ASP A 111 4.09 -10.51 -0.29
C ASP A 111 2.97 -9.47 -0.20
N ALA A 112 3.30 -8.19 -0.26
CA ALA A 112 2.31 -7.12 -0.30
C ALA A 112 1.53 -7.11 -1.62
N GLY A 113 2.12 -7.61 -2.71
CA GLY A 113 1.49 -7.72 -4.01
C GLY A 113 2.20 -6.98 -5.15
N PHE A 114 3.43 -6.51 -4.97
CA PHE A 114 4.23 -5.97 -6.06
C PHE A 114 4.83 -7.08 -6.92
N GLN A 115 4.75 -6.94 -8.24
CA GLN A 115 5.27 -7.91 -9.21
C GLN A 115 6.43 -7.38 -10.06
N VAL A 116 6.48 -6.06 -10.28
CA VAL A 116 7.50 -5.42 -11.11
C VAL A 116 8.30 -4.42 -10.28
N PHE A 117 9.62 -4.58 -10.31
CA PHE A 117 10.55 -3.74 -9.56
C PHE A 117 11.48 -3.01 -10.53
N SER A 118 11.35 -1.68 -10.61
CA SER A 118 12.32 -0.85 -11.33
C SER A 118 13.59 -0.73 -10.49
N LEU A 119 14.74 -0.93 -11.12
CA LEU A 119 16.05 -0.78 -10.47
C LEU A 119 16.86 0.36 -11.11
N ALA A 120 16.27 1.11 -12.03
CA ALA A 120 16.92 2.22 -12.72
C ALA A 120 16.85 3.51 -11.87
N ASN A 121 17.63 3.55 -10.80
CA ASN A 121 17.73 4.69 -9.88
C ASN A 121 19.18 4.86 -9.38
N ASN A 122 19.43 5.81 -8.47
CA ASN A 122 20.76 6.11 -7.95
C ASN A 122 21.09 5.39 -6.63
N HIS A 123 20.27 4.53 -6.12
CA HIS A 123 20.44 3.75 -4.90
C HIS A 123 20.21 2.25 -5.14
#